data_a6ab83e3e436e12b8593165aab887afe
#
_entry.id   a6ab83e3e436e12b8593165aab887afe
#
_cell.length_a   1.000
_cell.length_b   1.000
_cell.length_c   1.000
_cell.angle_alpha   90.00
_cell.angle_beta   90.00
_cell.angle_gamma   90.00
#
_symmetry.space_group_name_H-M   'P 1'
#
loop_
_entity.id
_entity.type
_entity.pdbx_description
1 polymer ?
#
loop_
_entity_poly.entity_id
_entity_poly.type
_entity_poly.pdbx_seq_one_letter_code
_entity_poly.pdbx_strand_id
1 'polypeptide(L)'
;MPTYPVVPTFITVHLGLPDSSAPNVTVPFTSYIKNVASHELYPTWPEAALRANIMAQISFALNRVYTEFYRSRGYDFDITSTTQRDQAYVSGGNVFENISQIVDDIFNNYIVRQGNIEPLFAAFCDGVRTRCNGLSQWGSVDLAEAGDIPYEILQYYYGDDINIVFDAPVADNIPSYPGRPLERGSYGQSVRTIQQQLNRIHENYPGIPVISPVSNAYDRNTEDAVREFQRVFNLDTDGIVGKATWYKIKEVWTGVKQLSELASEGLTLTEVQPTFPEVLRYGDEGVTVSTVQYYLAFLGYFLPEQPPVALTGVFDDDTRDAVYTCLLYTSPSP
;
A
#
# COMPACT_ATOMS: atom_id res chain seq x y z
N MET A 1 11.65 8.51 8.85
CA MET A 1 10.72 7.37 9.00
C MET A 1 10.36 6.91 7.60
N PRO A 2 10.25 5.63 7.33
CA PRO A 2 9.91 5.15 6.00
C PRO A 2 8.56 5.74 5.55
N THR A 3 8.49 6.16 4.31
CA THR A 3 7.27 6.72 3.69
C THR A 3 6.55 5.72 2.81
N TYR A 4 7.00 4.49 2.81
CA TYR A 4 6.44 3.38 2.07
C TYR A 4 5.73 2.41 3.01
N PRO A 5 4.82 1.60 2.49
CA PRO A 5 4.10 0.63 3.29
C PRO A 5 5.05 -0.34 4.00
N VAL A 6 4.90 -0.39 5.31
CA VAL A 6 5.51 -1.42 6.15
C VAL A 6 4.42 -2.38 6.61
N VAL A 7 4.78 -3.62 6.88
CA VAL A 7 3.85 -4.57 7.47
C VAL A 7 3.70 -4.25 8.96
N PRO A 8 2.48 -4.04 9.46
CA PRO A 8 2.28 -3.75 10.88
C PRO A 8 2.55 -5.00 11.72
N THR A 9 3.16 -4.84 12.89
CA THR A 9 3.27 -5.93 13.86
C THR A 9 1.90 -6.38 14.35
N PHE A 10 0.97 -5.45 14.52
CA PHE A 10 -0.40 -5.70 14.99
C PHE A 10 -1.43 -5.04 14.07
N ILE A 11 -2.62 -5.64 14.00
CA ILE A 11 -3.79 -5.10 13.31
C ILE A 11 -4.99 -5.08 14.27
N THR A 12 -5.80 -4.03 14.21
CA THR A 12 -7.03 -3.91 15.00
C THR A 12 -8.24 -4.28 14.16
N VAL A 13 -8.93 -5.34 14.58
CA VAL A 13 -10.08 -5.93 13.88
C VAL A 13 -11.37 -5.59 14.62
N HIS A 14 -12.34 -5.00 13.92
CA HIS A 14 -13.71 -4.84 14.42
C HIS A 14 -14.52 -6.11 14.18
N LEU A 15 -15.09 -6.69 15.25
CA LEU A 15 -15.78 -7.99 15.16
C LEU A 15 -17.23 -7.89 14.65
N GLY A 16 -17.44 -7.09 13.60
CA GLY A 16 -18.76 -6.89 13.03
C GLY A 16 -18.77 -5.95 11.82
N LEU A 17 -19.95 -5.46 11.48
CA LEU A 17 -20.09 -4.38 10.49
C LEU A 17 -19.58 -3.06 11.09
N PRO A 18 -19.05 -2.13 10.29
CA PRO A 18 -18.39 -0.91 10.77
C PRO A 18 -19.17 -0.12 11.82
N ASP A 19 -20.47 0.00 11.64
CA ASP A 19 -21.37 0.78 12.51
C ASP A 19 -22.03 -0.05 13.61
N SER A 20 -21.62 -1.31 13.79
CA SER A 20 -22.14 -2.17 14.83
C SER A 20 -21.46 -1.87 16.18
N SER A 21 -22.13 -2.23 17.29
CA SER A 21 -21.57 -2.13 18.64
C SER A 21 -20.61 -3.28 18.99
N ALA A 22 -20.09 -4.00 17.98
CA ALA A 22 -19.16 -5.10 18.21
C ALA A 22 -17.82 -4.60 18.77
N PRO A 23 -17.10 -5.43 19.55
CA PRO A 23 -15.80 -5.04 20.09
C PRO A 23 -14.69 -5.02 19.04
N ASN A 24 -13.65 -4.23 19.30
CA ASN A 24 -12.39 -4.28 18.58
C ASN A 24 -11.42 -5.23 19.30
N VAL A 25 -10.66 -6.00 18.52
CA VAL A 25 -9.55 -6.82 19.03
C VAL A 25 -8.27 -6.47 18.28
N THR A 26 -7.17 -6.33 19.00
CA THR A 26 -5.85 -6.12 18.41
C THR A 26 -5.07 -7.43 18.47
N VAL A 27 -4.62 -7.91 17.34
CA VAL A 27 -3.92 -9.19 17.19
C VAL A 27 -2.64 -9.02 16.36
N PRO A 28 -1.64 -9.90 16.51
CA PRO A 28 -0.49 -9.93 15.61
C PRO A 28 -0.96 -10.05 14.15
N PHE A 29 -0.34 -9.31 13.24
CA PHE A 29 -0.73 -9.32 11.83
C PHE A 29 -0.64 -10.72 11.21
N THR A 30 0.42 -11.46 11.51
CA THR A 30 0.56 -12.86 11.09
C THR A 30 -0.57 -13.74 11.59
N SER A 31 -0.97 -13.59 12.86
CA SER A 31 -2.10 -14.35 13.44
C SER A 31 -3.43 -13.99 12.77
N TYR A 32 -3.61 -12.71 12.38
CA TYR A 32 -4.77 -12.28 11.61
C TYR A 32 -4.83 -12.99 10.26
N ILE A 33 -3.75 -12.95 9.48
CA ILE A 33 -3.71 -13.58 8.16
C ILE A 33 -3.88 -15.11 8.25
N LYS A 34 -3.24 -15.77 9.22
CA LYS A 34 -3.41 -17.21 9.46
C LYS A 34 -4.88 -17.56 9.73
N ASN A 35 -5.54 -16.77 10.53
CA ASN A 35 -6.95 -16.96 10.87
C ASN A 35 -7.83 -16.78 9.63
N VAL A 36 -7.70 -15.66 8.91
CA VAL A 36 -8.48 -15.38 7.69
C VAL A 36 -8.28 -16.48 6.66
N ALA A 37 -7.03 -16.82 6.35
CA ALA A 37 -6.73 -17.85 5.36
C ALA A 37 -7.32 -19.21 5.73
N SER A 38 -7.29 -19.58 7.02
CA SER A 38 -7.85 -20.85 7.50
C SER A 38 -9.39 -20.90 7.47
N HIS A 39 -10.08 -19.74 7.44
CA HIS A 39 -11.53 -19.68 7.39
C HIS A 39 -12.08 -19.43 5.97
N GLU A 40 -11.23 -19.01 5.03
CA GLU A 40 -11.63 -18.75 3.65
C GLU A 40 -11.12 -19.79 2.65
N LEU A 41 -10.04 -20.52 2.98
CA LEU A 41 -9.38 -21.46 2.07
C LEU A 41 -9.46 -22.90 2.62
N TYR A 42 -9.41 -23.86 1.71
CA TYR A 42 -9.32 -25.26 2.11
C TYR A 42 -7.86 -25.71 2.17
N PRO A 43 -7.40 -26.29 3.29
CA PRO A 43 -5.99 -26.67 3.46
C PRO A 43 -5.53 -27.78 2.49
N THR A 44 -6.46 -28.41 1.80
CA THR A 44 -6.19 -29.45 0.78
C THR A 44 -5.96 -28.91 -0.62
N TRP A 45 -6.09 -27.59 -0.83
CA TRP A 45 -5.84 -26.98 -2.14
C TRP A 45 -4.36 -27.05 -2.53
N PRO A 46 -4.03 -27.00 -3.84
CA PRO A 46 -2.66 -26.91 -4.31
C PRO A 46 -1.93 -25.72 -3.66
N GLU A 47 -0.67 -25.90 -3.32
CA GLU A 47 0.13 -24.88 -2.63
C GLU A 47 0.21 -23.58 -3.45
N ALA A 48 0.28 -23.67 -4.78
CA ALA A 48 0.29 -22.48 -5.65
C ALA A 48 -0.99 -21.63 -5.49
N ALA A 49 -2.16 -22.27 -5.41
CA ALA A 49 -3.43 -21.60 -5.15
C ALA A 49 -3.46 -21.01 -3.74
N LEU A 50 -3.01 -21.74 -2.71
CA LEU A 50 -2.94 -21.24 -1.34
C LEU A 50 -2.04 -19.99 -1.25
N ARG A 51 -0.83 -20.03 -1.81
CA ARG A 51 0.11 -18.90 -1.81
C ARG A 51 -0.46 -17.68 -2.53
N ALA A 52 -1.09 -17.85 -3.71
CA ALA A 52 -1.72 -16.76 -4.44
C ALA A 52 -2.85 -16.10 -3.63
N ASN A 53 -3.75 -16.90 -3.06
CA ASN A 53 -4.84 -16.39 -2.23
C ASN A 53 -4.35 -15.67 -0.97
N ILE A 54 -3.39 -16.26 -0.24
CA ILE A 54 -2.82 -15.66 0.97
C ILE A 54 -2.14 -14.33 0.64
N MET A 55 -1.41 -14.24 -0.48
CA MET A 55 -0.80 -12.99 -0.90
C MET A 55 -1.84 -11.91 -1.25
N ALA A 56 -2.96 -12.29 -1.85
CA ALA A 56 -4.08 -11.40 -2.07
C ALA A 56 -4.70 -10.93 -0.74
N GLN A 57 -4.88 -11.81 0.23
CA GLN A 57 -5.40 -11.49 1.56
C GLN A 57 -4.47 -10.54 2.32
N ILE A 58 -3.16 -10.76 2.25
CA ILE A 58 -2.13 -9.86 2.83
C ILE A 58 -2.24 -8.48 2.20
N SER A 59 -2.24 -8.42 0.86
CA SER A 59 -2.28 -7.14 0.12
C SER A 59 -3.55 -6.35 0.40
N PHE A 60 -4.69 -7.02 0.48
CA PHE A 60 -5.97 -6.41 0.84
C PHE A 60 -5.92 -5.81 2.26
N ALA A 61 -5.45 -6.59 3.24
CA ALA A 61 -5.35 -6.11 4.62
C ALA A 61 -4.39 -4.92 4.74
N LEU A 62 -3.22 -4.99 4.10
CA LEU A 62 -2.25 -3.90 4.06
C LEU A 62 -2.80 -2.65 3.36
N ASN A 63 -3.58 -2.81 2.29
CA ASN A 63 -4.25 -1.67 1.65
C ASN A 63 -5.18 -0.94 2.63
N ARG A 64 -5.97 -1.67 3.43
CA ARG A 64 -6.84 -1.08 4.46
C ARG A 64 -6.05 -0.30 5.50
N VAL A 65 -4.94 -0.87 5.97
CA VAL A 65 -4.03 -0.23 6.93
C VAL A 65 -3.35 0.98 6.31
N TYR A 66 -2.75 0.83 5.13
CA TYR A 66 -1.99 1.89 4.47
C TYR A 66 -2.84 3.09 4.07
N THR A 67 -4.04 2.86 3.53
CA THR A 67 -4.98 3.91 3.18
C THR A 67 -5.68 4.51 4.40
N GLU A 68 -5.47 3.95 5.59
CA GLU A 68 -6.20 4.30 6.81
C GLU A 68 -7.73 4.31 6.57
N PHE A 69 -8.22 3.31 5.79
CA PHE A 69 -9.56 3.31 5.23
C PHE A 69 -10.67 3.58 6.27
N TYR A 70 -10.61 2.90 7.40
CA TYR A 70 -11.57 3.10 8.49
C TYR A 70 -11.18 4.28 9.39
N ARG A 71 -9.89 4.43 9.71
CA ARG A 71 -9.40 5.51 10.58
C ARG A 71 -9.66 6.89 10.00
N SER A 72 -9.53 7.05 8.67
CA SER A 72 -9.86 8.30 7.97
C SER A 72 -11.34 8.66 8.04
N ARG A 73 -12.20 7.67 8.27
CA ARG A 73 -13.66 7.81 8.44
C ARG A 73 -14.12 7.94 9.89
N GLY A 74 -13.17 8.06 10.83
CA GLY A 74 -13.45 8.28 12.24
C GLY A 74 -13.56 7.01 13.09
N TYR A 75 -13.35 5.84 12.53
CA TYR A 75 -13.30 4.58 13.28
C TYR A 75 -11.93 4.39 13.96
N ASP A 76 -11.87 3.56 14.98
CA ASP A 76 -10.69 3.25 15.78
C ASP A 76 -10.10 1.86 15.51
N PHE A 77 -10.41 1.27 14.34
CA PHE A 77 -9.92 -0.02 13.88
C PHE A 77 -9.38 0.06 12.45
N ASP A 78 -8.68 -0.98 12.00
CA ASP A 78 -8.02 -1.05 10.70
C ASP A 78 -8.85 -1.83 9.67
N ILE A 79 -9.58 -2.87 10.12
CA ILE A 79 -10.31 -3.79 9.27
C ILE A 79 -11.50 -4.40 10.01
N THR A 80 -12.51 -4.90 9.29
CA THR A 80 -13.63 -5.63 9.87
C THR A 80 -13.46 -7.14 9.74
N SER A 81 -14.22 -7.91 10.53
CA SER A 81 -14.21 -9.37 10.52
C SER A 81 -15.19 -10.01 9.52
N THR A 82 -15.78 -9.23 8.62
CA THR A 82 -16.87 -9.72 7.78
C THR A 82 -16.54 -9.65 6.28
N THR A 83 -16.85 -10.71 5.53
CA THR A 83 -16.72 -10.76 4.06
C THR A 83 -17.68 -9.81 3.32
N GLN A 84 -18.64 -9.20 4.01
CA GLN A 84 -19.49 -8.17 3.41
C GLN A 84 -18.73 -6.85 3.17
N ARG A 85 -17.61 -6.66 3.88
CA ARG A 85 -16.80 -5.45 3.81
C ARG A 85 -15.33 -5.75 3.55
N ASP A 86 -14.81 -6.76 4.24
CA ASP A 86 -13.38 -7.10 4.20
C ASP A 86 -13.16 -8.62 4.14
N GLN A 87 -12.69 -9.26 5.22
CA GLN A 87 -12.23 -10.65 5.25
C GLN A 87 -12.85 -11.42 6.42
N ALA A 88 -12.95 -12.76 6.26
CA ALA A 88 -13.55 -13.63 7.28
C ALA A 88 -12.56 -13.86 8.44
N TYR A 89 -12.53 -12.95 9.41
CA TYR A 89 -11.81 -13.18 10.66
C TYR A 89 -12.75 -13.76 11.71
N VAL A 90 -12.38 -14.90 12.30
CA VAL A 90 -13.15 -15.60 13.35
C VAL A 90 -12.35 -15.58 14.65
N SER A 91 -12.77 -14.76 15.61
CA SER A 91 -12.07 -14.66 16.89
C SER A 91 -12.02 -16.02 17.61
N GLY A 92 -10.82 -16.50 17.94
CA GLY A 92 -10.61 -17.82 18.55
C GLY A 92 -10.79 -19.00 17.59
N GLY A 93 -10.93 -18.75 16.28
CA GLY A 93 -11.04 -19.81 15.27
C GLY A 93 -9.76 -20.63 15.09
N ASN A 94 -9.93 -21.86 14.66
CA ASN A 94 -8.81 -22.79 14.43
C ASN A 94 -7.98 -22.35 13.22
N VAL A 95 -6.68 -22.66 13.25
CA VAL A 95 -5.73 -22.40 12.18
C VAL A 95 -5.16 -23.75 11.69
N PHE A 96 -5.12 -23.96 10.38
CA PHE A 96 -4.52 -25.14 9.78
C PHE A 96 -3.00 -25.00 9.69
N GLU A 97 -2.27 -26.07 10.03
CA GLU A 97 -0.81 -26.05 10.14
C GLU A 97 -0.11 -25.68 8.83
N ASN A 98 -0.50 -26.29 7.70
CA ASN A 98 0.10 -25.96 6.40
C ASN A 98 -0.18 -24.52 5.95
N ILE A 99 -1.38 -23.98 6.23
CA ILE A 99 -1.70 -22.57 5.98
C ILE A 99 -0.84 -21.68 6.87
N SER A 100 -0.67 -22.04 8.16
CA SER A 100 0.18 -21.30 9.09
C SER A 100 1.62 -21.21 8.59
N GLN A 101 2.18 -22.32 8.09
CA GLN A 101 3.54 -22.36 7.54
C GLN A 101 3.68 -21.46 6.29
N ILE A 102 2.72 -21.53 5.36
CA ILE A 102 2.72 -20.65 4.19
C ILE A 102 2.67 -19.16 4.61
N VAL A 103 1.82 -18.81 5.57
CA VAL A 103 1.75 -17.43 6.07
C VAL A 103 3.07 -17.00 6.68
N ASP A 104 3.71 -17.84 7.49
CA ASP A 104 5.01 -17.53 8.09
C ASP A 104 6.10 -17.27 7.03
N ASP A 105 6.01 -17.95 5.88
CA ASP A 105 6.94 -17.77 4.75
C ASP A 105 6.73 -16.44 4.01
N ILE A 106 5.47 -15.94 3.91
CA ILE A 106 5.14 -14.84 2.97
C ILE A 106 4.38 -13.66 3.60
N PHE A 107 4.21 -13.59 4.91
CA PHE A 107 3.36 -12.57 5.57
C PHE A 107 3.76 -11.12 5.29
N ASN A 108 5.01 -10.90 4.90
CA ASN A 108 5.56 -9.59 4.55
C ASN A 108 5.79 -9.41 3.04
N ASN A 109 5.13 -10.24 2.23
CA ASN A 109 5.09 -10.08 0.77
C ASN A 109 3.71 -9.59 0.36
N TYR A 110 3.65 -8.58 -0.51
CA TYR A 110 2.38 -8.05 -0.98
C TYR A 110 2.42 -7.58 -2.43
N ILE A 111 1.26 -7.49 -3.04
CA ILE A 111 1.07 -7.12 -4.44
C ILE A 111 1.01 -5.59 -4.55
N VAL A 112 1.67 -5.04 -5.56
CA VAL A 112 1.58 -3.63 -5.96
C VAL A 112 1.29 -3.54 -7.47
N ARG A 113 0.80 -2.40 -7.94
CA ARG A 113 0.90 -2.07 -9.36
C ARG A 113 2.34 -1.71 -9.71
N GLN A 114 2.79 -2.03 -10.88
CA GLN A 114 4.10 -1.61 -11.38
C GLN A 114 4.23 -0.08 -11.28
N GLY A 115 5.34 0.40 -10.74
CA GLY A 115 5.54 1.82 -10.46
C GLY A 115 4.86 2.35 -9.19
N ASN A 116 4.16 1.51 -8.42
CA ASN A 116 3.51 1.85 -7.16
C ASN A 116 4.27 1.30 -5.95
N ILE A 117 4.08 1.95 -4.81
CA ILE A 117 4.47 1.43 -3.50
C ILE A 117 3.26 1.00 -2.67
N GLU A 118 2.07 1.47 -3.05
CA GLU A 118 0.84 1.20 -2.31
C GLU A 118 0.43 -0.27 -2.49
N PRO A 119 0.12 -0.99 -1.38
CA PRO A 119 -0.44 -2.33 -1.47
C PRO A 119 -1.71 -2.32 -2.33
N LEU A 120 -1.78 -3.21 -3.31
CA LEU A 120 -2.94 -3.34 -4.17
C LEU A 120 -4.18 -3.67 -3.33
N PHE A 121 -5.30 -3.03 -3.63
CA PHE A 121 -6.60 -3.49 -3.17
C PHE A 121 -6.94 -4.80 -3.92
N ALA A 122 -6.31 -5.89 -3.48
CA ALA A 122 -6.42 -7.20 -4.10
C ALA A 122 -7.77 -7.85 -3.74
N ALA A 123 -8.86 -7.35 -4.34
CA ALA A 123 -10.19 -7.91 -4.15
C ALA A 123 -10.25 -9.38 -4.57
N PHE A 124 -10.96 -10.19 -3.81
CA PHE A 124 -11.17 -11.60 -4.10
C PHE A 124 -12.56 -12.06 -3.65
N CYS A 125 -12.99 -13.20 -4.15
CA CYS A 125 -14.26 -13.84 -3.80
C CYS A 125 -14.18 -15.36 -4.05
N ASP A 126 -15.16 -16.11 -3.58
CA ASP A 126 -15.18 -17.56 -3.79
C ASP A 126 -15.21 -17.97 -5.28
N GLY A 127 -15.77 -17.13 -6.15
CA GLY A 127 -15.87 -17.35 -7.60
C GLY A 127 -17.00 -18.29 -8.02
N VAL A 128 -17.67 -18.96 -7.08
CA VAL A 128 -18.76 -19.90 -7.32
C VAL A 128 -20.10 -19.29 -6.91
N ARG A 129 -20.23 -18.87 -5.67
CA ARG A 129 -21.45 -18.24 -5.13
C ARG A 129 -21.46 -16.75 -5.37
N THR A 130 -20.30 -16.13 -5.28
CA THR A 130 -20.08 -14.70 -5.46
C THR A 130 -19.06 -14.47 -6.57
N ARG A 131 -19.34 -13.54 -7.48
CA ARG A 131 -18.42 -13.09 -8.53
C ARG A 131 -17.97 -11.67 -8.26
N CYS A 132 -16.69 -11.40 -8.47
CA CYS A 132 -16.07 -10.10 -8.32
C CYS A 132 -15.08 -9.83 -9.47
N ASN A 133 -14.62 -8.59 -9.57
CA ASN A 133 -13.57 -8.20 -10.52
C ASN A 133 -12.18 -8.45 -9.91
N GLY A 134 -11.96 -9.54 -9.20
CA GLY A 134 -10.73 -9.88 -8.52
C GLY A 134 -10.45 -11.36 -8.60
N LEU A 135 -9.59 -11.85 -7.71
CA LEU A 135 -9.21 -13.25 -7.68
C LEU A 135 -10.40 -14.15 -7.30
N SER A 136 -10.69 -15.13 -8.16
CA SER A 136 -11.60 -16.24 -7.84
C SER A 136 -10.84 -17.29 -7.04
N GLN A 137 -11.24 -17.53 -5.79
CA GLN A 137 -10.58 -18.52 -4.93
C GLN A 137 -10.62 -19.92 -5.56
N TRP A 138 -11.77 -20.39 -6.03
CA TRP A 138 -11.87 -21.67 -6.74
C TRP A 138 -11.20 -21.66 -8.11
N GLY A 139 -11.31 -20.57 -8.86
CA GLY A 139 -10.62 -20.45 -10.15
C GLY A 139 -9.09 -20.47 -10.02
N SER A 140 -8.54 -20.05 -8.89
CA SER A 140 -7.10 -20.18 -8.62
C SER A 140 -6.66 -21.63 -8.43
N VAL A 141 -7.58 -22.50 -7.96
CA VAL A 141 -7.31 -23.95 -7.86
C VAL A 141 -7.22 -24.55 -9.26
N ASP A 142 -8.16 -24.21 -10.16
CA ASP A 142 -8.15 -24.71 -11.53
C ASP A 142 -6.84 -24.32 -12.26
N LEU A 143 -6.37 -23.09 -12.07
CA LEU A 143 -5.10 -22.59 -12.64
C LEU A 143 -3.89 -23.33 -12.04
N ALA A 144 -3.86 -23.50 -10.72
CA ALA A 144 -2.79 -24.24 -10.05
C ALA A 144 -2.74 -25.73 -10.47
N GLU A 145 -3.90 -26.38 -10.67
CA GLU A 145 -3.99 -27.74 -11.21
C GLU A 145 -3.55 -27.80 -12.68
N ALA A 146 -3.70 -26.73 -13.43
CA ALA A 146 -3.18 -26.59 -14.79
C ALA A 146 -1.65 -26.37 -14.83
N GLY A 147 -1.02 -26.08 -13.70
CA GLY A 147 0.42 -25.94 -13.55
C GLY A 147 0.92 -24.51 -13.34
N ASP A 148 0.01 -23.54 -13.21
CA ASP A 148 0.39 -22.13 -13.00
C ASP A 148 1.02 -21.95 -11.62
N ILE A 149 2.09 -21.14 -11.57
CA ILE A 149 2.73 -20.73 -10.32
C ILE A 149 1.95 -19.57 -9.66
N PRO A 150 2.17 -19.28 -8.36
CA PRO A 150 1.40 -18.26 -7.65
C PRO A 150 1.39 -16.89 -8.35
N TYR A 151 2.51 -16.49 -8.95
CA TYR A 151 2.61 -15.18 -9.65
C TYR A 151 1.77 -15.16 -10.93
N GLU A 152 1.76 -16.22 -11.73
CA GLU A 152 0.94 -16.34 -12.93
C GLU A 152 -0.56 -16.32 -12.59
N ILE A 153 -0.95 -17.01 -11.51
CA ILE A 153 -2.33 -16.94 -10.98
C ILE A 153 -2.70 -15.49 -10.62
N LEU A 154 -1.82 -14.78 -9.93
CA LEU A 154 -2.06 -13.38 -9.56
C LEU A 154 -2.15 -12.47 -10.79
N GLN A 155 -1.28 -12.64 -11.79
CA GLN A 155 -1.33 -11.90 -13.04
C GLN A 155 -2.62 -12.15 -13.82
N TYR A 156 -3.09 -13.39 -13.86
CA TYR A 156 -4.35 -13.74 -14.52
C TYR A 156 -5.54 -12.91 -13.99
N TYR A 157 -5.59 -12.66 -12.67
CA TYR A 157 -6.70 -11.94 -12.06
C TYR A 157 -6.47 -10.43 -11.93
N TYR A 158 -5.24 -9.99 -11.74
CA TYR A 158 -4.94 -8.59 -11.45
C TYR A 158 -4.24 -7.85 -12.59
N GLY A 159 -3.86 -8.57 -13.66
CA GLY A 159 -3.19 -8.00 -14.84
C GLY A 159 -1.67 -8.17 -14.82
N ASP A 160 -1.06 -7.98 -16.00
CA ASP A 160 0.37 -8.18 -16.20
C ASP A 160 1.22 -7.04 -15.59
N ASP A 161 0.59 -5.96 -15.19
CA ASP A 161 1.22 -4.78 -14.61
C ASP A 161 1.33 -4.85 -13.07
N ILE A 162 1.17 -6.03 -12.47
CA ILE A 162 1.45 -6.24 -11.06
C ILE A 162 2.92 -6.57 -10.81
N ASN A 163 3.36 -6.28 -9.60
CA ASN A 163 4.64 -6.71 -9.06
C ASN A 163 4.44 -7.18 -7.61
N ILE A 164 5.41 -7.88 -7.05
CA ILE A 164 5.39 -8.31 -5.65
C ILE A 164 6.53 -7.62 -4.91
N VAL A 165 6.19 -6.96 -3.83
CA VAL A 165 7.16 -6.54 -2.83
C VAL A 165 7.47 -7.74 -1.96
N PHE A 166 8.74 -8.14 -1.91
CA PHE A 166 9.23 -9.22 -1.06
C PHE A 166 9.89 -8.63 0.18
N ASP A 167 9.79 -9.35 1.29
CA ASP A 167 10.49 -9.05 2.54
C ASP A 167 10.32 -7.59 3.02
N ALA A 168 9.09 -7.06 2.87
CA ALA A 168 8.78 -5.72 3.34
C ALA A 168 9.08 -5.57 4.85
N PRO A 169 9.61 -4.41 5.27
CA PRO A 169 9.96 -4.19 6.67
C PRO A 169 8.72 -4.27 7.56
N VAL A 170 8.92 -4.82 8.76
CA VAL A 170 7.87 -4.93 9.79
C VAL A 170 8.08 -3.85 10.85
N ALA A 171 7.04 -3.12 11.22
CA ALA A 171 7.14 -2.06 12.22
C ALA A 171 5.91 -1.98 13.13
N ASP A 172 6.15 -1.55 14.38
CA ASP A 172 5.07 -1.35 15.36
C ASP A 172 4.20 -0.14 15.05
N ASN A 173 4.77 0.86 14.38
CA ASN A 173 4.10 2.12 14.09
C ASN A 173 3.99 2.34 12.58
N ILE A 174 2.76 2.35 12.09
CA ILE A 174 2.46 2.78 10.73
C ILE A 174 2.40 4.32 10.72
N PRO A 175 3.04 4.99 9.74
CA PRO A 175 2.95 6.44 9.61
C PRO A 175 1.50 6.91 9.47
N SER A 176 1.07 7.77 10.38
CA SER A 176 -0.27 8.34 10.43
C SER A 176 -0.18 9.79 10.92
N TYR A 177 -1.31 10.34 11.39
CA TYR A 177 -1.32 11.68 11.99
C TYR A 177 -0.22 11.83 13.05
N PRO A 178 0.64 12.87 12.96
CA PRO A 178 1.86 12.98 13.78
C PRO A 178 1.60 13.30 15.27
N GLY A 179 0.35 13.24 15.74
CA GLY A 179 -0.04 13.50 17.13
C GLY A 179 -0.10 14.98 17.51
N ARG A 180 0.33 15.88 16.62
CA ARG A 180 0.26 17.35 16.78
C ARG A 180 -0.15 17.99 15.46
N PRO A 181 -0.86 19.14 15.51
CA PRO A 181 -1.19 19.89 14.31
C PRO A 181 0.06 20.32 13.54
N LEU A 182 -0.07 20.37 12.20
CA LEU A 182 0.92 20.99 11.33
C LEU A 182 0.41 22.37 10.93
N GLU A 183 1.24 23.37 11.11
CA GLU A 183 0.94 24.77 10.85
C GLU A 183 2.19 25.47 10.34
N ARG A 184 2.07 26.74 9.98
CA ARG A 184 3.18 27.55 9.49
C ARG A 184 4.37 27.50 10.44
N GLY A 185 5.53 27.10 9.91
CA GLY A 185 6.76 26.87 10.66
C GLY A 185 6.96 25.41 11.09
N SER A 186 5.97 24.53 10.94
CA SER A 186 6.17 23.07 11.11
C SER A 186 7.17 22.55 10.08
N TYR A 187 7.96 21.56 10.48
CA TYR A 187 8.97 20.95 9.63
C TYR A 187 9.00 19.43 9.78
N GLY A 188 9.23 18.72 8.69
CA GLY A 188 9.44 17.27 8.68
C GLY A 188 8.68 16.52 7.59
N GLN A 189 8.82 15.20 7.60
CA GLN A 189 8.24 14.32 6.59
C GLN A 189 6.71 14.42 6.50
N SER A 190 6.01 14.58 7.62
CA SER A 190 4.55 14.74 7.61
C SER A 190 4.10 15.99 6.83
N VAL A 191 4.89 17.07 6.86
CA VAL A 191 4.62 18.28 6.04
C VAL A 191 4.77 17.95 4.56
N ARG A 192 5.85 17.27 4.19
CA ARG A 192 6.08 16.84 2.80
C ARG A 192 4.96 15.93 2.30
N THR A 193 4.54 14.97 3.13
CA THR A 193 3.46 14.04 2.78
C THR A 193 2.17 14.79 2.43
N ILE A 194 1.73 15.76 3.26
CA ILE A 194 0.51 16.51 2.94
C ILE A 194 0.67 17.40 1.71
N GLN A 195 1.87 17.98 1.47
CA GLN A 195 2.14 18.76 0.27
C GLN A 195 2.00 17.92 -1.00
N GLN A 196 2.57 16.72 -1.01
CA GLN A 196 2.44 15.78 -2.12
C GLN A 196 0.99 15.34 -2.33
N GLN A 197 0.29 15.00 -1.25
CA GLN A 197 -1.11 14.60 -1.33
C GLN A 197 -2.01 15.74 -1.83
N LEU A 198 -1.82 16.97 -1.35
CA LEU A 198 -2.56 18.14 -1.83
C LEU A 198 -2.29 18.44 -3.29
N ASN A 199 -1.05 18.32 -3.75
CA ASN A 199 -0.71 18.51 -5.16
C ASN A 199 -1.38 17.46 -6.05
N ARG A 200 -1.44 16.19 -5.61
CA ARG A 200 -2.19 15.16 -6.35
C ARG A 200 -3.70 15.45 -6.33
N ILE A 201 -4.23 15.91 -5.21
CA ILE A 201 -5.65 16.30 -5.10
C ILE A 201 -5.96 17.50 -5.99
N HIS A 202 -5.04 18.45 -6.15
CA HIS A 202 -5.19 19.61 -7.04
C HIS A 202 -5.58 19.20 -8.46
N GLU A 203 -5.05 18.11 -8.99
CA GLU A 203 -5.32 17.65 -10.36
C GLU A 203 -6.83 17.39 -10.58
N ASN A 204 -7.54 16.93 -9.56
CA ASN A 204 -9.00 16.74 -9.58
C ASN A 204 -9.77 17.96 -9.03
N TYR A 205 -9.12 18.80 -8.23
CA TYR A 205 -9.70 19.99 -7.58
C TYR A 205 -8.84 21.23 -7.83
N PRO A 206 -8.85 21.80 -9.06
CA PRO A 206 -7.92 22.87 -9.48
C PRO A 206 -8.04 24.18 -8.67
N GLY A 207 -9.09 24.34 -7.87
CA GLY A 207 -9.23 25.44 -6.93
C GLY A 207 -8.21 25.43 -5.79
N ILE A 208 -7.64 24.27 -5.46
CA ILE A 208 -6.60 24.14 -4.44
C ILE A 208 -5.26 24.54 -5.07
N PRO A 209 -4.52 25.54 -4.53
CA PRO A 209 -3.24 25.97 -5.12
C PRO A 209 -2.18 24.87 -5.13
N VAL A 210 -1.37 24.83 -6.19
CA VAL A 210 -0.19 23.96 -6.27
C VAL A 210 0.89 24.44 -5.30
N ILE A 211 1.44 23.54 -4.52
CA ILE A 211 2.57 23.80 -3.62
C ILE A 211 3.88 23.52 -4.36
N SER A 212 4.67 24.56 -4.60
CA SER A 212 5.95 24.44 -5.29
C SER A 212 6.99 25.38 -4.68
N PRO A 213 8.20 24.90 -4.36
CA PRO A 213 8.61 23.49 -4.42
C PRO A 213 7.99 22.67 -3.28
N VAL A 214 7.79 21.37 -3.49
CA VAL A 214 7.48 20.43 -2.40
C VAL A 214 8.71 20.34 -1.49
N SER A 215 8.51 20.54 -0.19
CA SER A 215 9.61 20.60 0.79
C SER A 215 9.20 19.98 2.12
N ASN A 216 10.10 19.95 3.09
CA ASN A 216 9.75 19.52 4.44
C ASN A 216 9.22 20.69 5.32
N ALA A 217 9.11 21.91 4.79
CA ALA A 217 8.72 23.10 5.53
C ALA A 217 7.27 23.49 5.24
N TYR A 218 6.50 23.73 6.29
CA TYR A 218 5.14 24.27 6.18
C TYR A 218 5.24 25.79 6.01
N ASP A 219 5.25 26.23 4.78
CA ASP A 219 5.35 27.62 4.39
C ASP A 219 3.96 28.24 4.11
N ARG A 220 3.95 29.47 3.60
CA ARG A 220 2.73 30.17 3.24
C ARG A 220 1.98 29.48 2.10
N ASN A 221 2.69 28.93 1.11
CA ASN A 221 2.06 28.26 -0.01
C ASN A 221 1.32 27.01 0.47
N THR A 222 1.91 26.30 1.42
CA THR A 222 1.27 25.13 2.08
C THR A 222 0.03 25.56 2.87
N GLU A 223 0.12 26.67 3.64
CA GLU A 223 -1.01 27.21 4.39
C GLU A 223 -2.17 27.61 3.47
N ASP A 224 -1.88 28.30 2.37
CA ASP A 224 -2.90 28.76 1.42
C ASP A 224 -3.59 27.55 0.74
N ALA A 225 -2.83 26.50 0.38
CA ALA A 225 -3.38 25.26 -0.17
C ALA A 225 -4.26 24.52 0.84
N VAL A 226 -3.83 24.45 2.11
CA VAL A 226 -4.62 23.82 3.18
C VAL A 226 -5.91 24.59 3.44
N ARG A 227 -5.89 25.92 3.50
CA ARG A 227 -7.10 26.75 3.66
C ARG A 227 -8.10 26.47 2.55
N GLU A 228 -7.62 26.43 1.31
CA GLU A 228 -8.49 26.18 0.17
C GLU A 228 -9.04 24.74 0.17
N PHE A 229 -8.21 23.75 0.52
CA PHE A 229 -8.67 22.38 0.75
C PHE A 229 -9.78 22.32 1.81
N GLN A 230 -9.54 22.94 2.96
CA GLN A 230 -10.53 23.01 4.05
C GLN A 230 -11.85 23.64 3.58
N ARG A 231 -11.77 24.71 2.80
CA ARG A 231 -12.95 25.37 2.22
C ARG A 231 -13.72 24.45 1.27
N VAL A 232 -13.01 23.77 0.37
CA VAL A 232 -13.61 22.85 -0.63
C VAL A 232 -14.31 21.67 0.04
N PHE A 233 -13.72 21.16 1.12
CA PHE A 233 -14.25 19.98 1.83
C PHE A 233 -15.03 20.33 3.11
N ASN A 234 -15.45 21.59 3.27
CA ASN A 234 -16.29 22.08 4.36
C ASN A 234 -15.75 21.78 5.76
N LEU A 235 -14.45 22.03 5.95
CA LEU A 235 -13.76 22.00 7.23
C LEU A 235 -13.55 23.42 7.77
N ASP A 236 -13.14 23.54 9.04
CA ASP A 236 -12.71 24.83 9.61
C ASP A 236 -11.52 25.37 8.82
N THR A 237 -11.68 26.56 8.21
CA THR A 237 -10.73 27.15 7.28
C THR A 237 -9.67 27.96 8.02
N ASP A 238 -8.88 27.30 8.87
CA ASP A 238 -7.85 27.90 9.71
C ASP A 238 -6.43 27.80 9.12
N GLY A 239 -6.24 26.96 8.09
CA GLY A 239 -4.93 26.70 7.49
C GLY A 239 -4.04 25.81 8.36
N ILE A 240 -4.60 25.10 9.33
CA ILE A 240 -3.90 24.20 10.22
C ILE A 240 -4.30 22.75 9.90
N VAL A 241 -3.32 21.88 9.74
CA VAL A 241 -3.61 20.44 9.54
C VAL A 241 -3.71 19.78 10.90
N GLY A 242 -4.87 19.93 11.54
CA GLY A 242 -5.28 19.15 12.70
C GLY A 242 -5.69 17.72 12.31
N LYS A 243 -6.11 16.91 13.29
CA LYS A 243 -6.49 15.51 13.06
C LYS A 243 -7.59 15.37 12.00
N ALA A 244 -8.62 16.20 12.03
CA ALA A 244 -9.72 16.17 11.06
C ALA A 244 -9.24 16.49 9.63
N THR A 245 -8.44 17.53 9.47
CA THR A 245 -7.89 17.93 8.17
C THR A 245 -6.93 16.86 7.64
N TRP A 246 -6.07 16.27 8.48
CA TRP A 246 -5.17 15.20 8.11
C TRP A 246 -5.92 14.00 7.51
N TYR A 247 -6.90 13.48 8.24
CA TYR A 247 -7.66 12.32 7.77
C TYR A 247 -8.53 12.65 6.54
N LYS A 248 -9.02 13.89 6.42
CA LYS A 248 -9.75 14.28 5.21
C LYS A 248 -8.84 14.37 3.98
N ILE A 249 -7.60 14.88 4.13
CA ILE A 249 -6.60 14.85 3.06
C ILE A 249 -6.33 13.41 2.65
N LYS A 250 -6.11 12.52 3.63
CA LYS A 250 -5.85 11.09 3.38
C LYS A 250 -7.02 10.40 2.65
N GLU A 251 -8.24 10.64 3.10
CA GLU A 251 -9.46 10.10 2.47
C GLU A 251 -9.61 10.55 1.01
N VAL A 252 -9.48 11.85 0.77
CA VAL A 252 -9.62 12.42 -0.58
C VAL A 252 -8.49 11.94 -1.49
N TRP A 253 -7.25 11.94 -1.00
CA TRP A 253 -6.09 11.44 -1.76
C TRP A 253 -6.26 9.97 -2.13
N THR A 254 -6.70 9.12 -1.19
CA THR A 254 -7.01 7.71 -1.46
C THR A 254 -8.09 7.57 -2.54
N GLY A 255 -9.11 8.41 -2.50
CA GLY A 255 -10.20 8.41 -3.48
C GLY A 255 -9.75 8.85 -4.88
N VAL A 256 -9.03 9.95 -5.00
CA VAL A 256 -8.57 10.45 -6.31
C VAL A 256 -7.54 9.55 -6.98
N LYS A 257 -6.77 8.78 -6.21
CA LYS A 257 -5.85 7.76 -6.72
C LYS A 257 -6.48 6.37 -6.87
N GLN A 258 -7.74 6.23 -6.51
CA GLN A 258 -8.47 4.95 -6.55
C GLN A 258 -7.75 3.82 -5.78
N LEU A 259 -7.02 4.14 -4.70
CA LEU A 259 -6.20 3.16 -3.98
C LEU A 259 -7.01 2.04 -3.31
N SER A 260 -8.32 2.24 -3.14
CA SER A 260 -9.25 1.21 -2.64
C SER A 260 -9.98 0.47 -3.76
N GLU A 261 -9.45 0.51 -4.98
CA GLU A 261 -9.98 -0.13 -6.18
C GLU A 261 -8.88 -0.91 -6.91
N LEU A 262 -9.26 -1.85 -7.78
CA LEU A 262 -8.29 -2.61 -8.58
C LEU A 262 -7.54 -1.74 -9.59
N ALA A 263 -8.17 -0.69 -10.08
CA ALA A 263 -7.60 0.28 -11.01
C ALA A 263 -6.89 1.44 -10.29
N SER A 264 -6.05 1.12 -9.30
CA SER A 264 -5.30 2.14 -8.57
C SER A 264 -4.30 2.88 -9.46
N GLU A 265 -4.19 4.19 -9.25
CA GLU A 265 -3.24 5.04 -9.96
C GLU A 265 -1.83 4.91 -9.36
N GLY A 266 -0.81 4.85 -10.22
CA GLY A 266 0.58 4.79 -9.82
C GLY A 266 1.15 6.09 -9.25
N LEU A 267 2.42 6.05 -8.85
CA LEU A 267 3.19 7.26 -8.57
C LEU A 267 3.32 8.08 -9.85
N THR A 268 3.01 9.37 -9.76
CA THR A 268 3.20 10.30 -10.86
C THR A 268 4.60 10.93 -10.81
N LEU A 269 5.08 11.47 -11.93
CA LEU A 269 6.36 12.19 -11.97
C LEU A 269 6.42 13.37 -10.98
N THR A 270 5.28 13.94 -10.64
CA THR A 270 5.18 15.03 -9.66
C THR A 270 5.36 14.57 -8.21
N GLU A 271 5.05 13.31 -7.92
CA GLU A 271 5.24 12.71 -6.61
C GLU A 271 6.68 12.21 -6.40
N VAL A 272 7.43 12.03 -7.49
CA VAL A 272 8.81 11.55 -7.48
C VAL A 272 9.79 12.73 -7.49
N GLN A 273 10.84 12.67 -6.67
CA GLN A 273 11.86 13.73 -6.67
C GLN A 273 12.75 13.63 -7.91
N PRO A 274 12.89 14.72 -8.70
CA PRO A 274 13.71 14.68 -9.92
C PRO A 274 15.23 14.73 -9.64
N THR A 275 15.64 15.00 -8.40
CA THR A 275 17.05 15.11 -8.01
C THR A 275 17.37 14.32 -6.76
N PHE A 276 18.53 13.67 -6.72
CA PHE A 276 18.99 12.92 -5.58
C PHE A 276 19.76 13.84 -4.63
N PRO A 277 19.29 14.02 -3.37
CA PRO A 277 19.96 14.88 -2.40
C PRO A 277 21.19 14.23 -1.75
N GLU A 278 21.37 12.92 -1.88
CA GLU A 278 22.35 12.14 -1.16
C GLU A 278 22.85 10.92 -1.95
N VAL A 279 23.98 10.36 -1.51
CA VAL A 279 24.52 9.11 -2.08
C VAL A 279 23.84 7.94 -1.38
N LEU A 280 23.15 7.12 -2.15
CA LEU A 280 22.50 5.90 -1.66
C LEU A 280 23.47 4.72 -1.66
N ARG A 281 23.39 3.90 -0.62
CA ARG A 281 24.21 2.69 -0.41
C ARG A 281 23.32 1.50 -0.08
N TYR A 282 23.85 0.33 -0.27
CA TYR A 282 23.23 -0.92 0.16
C TYR A 282 22.84 -0.85 1.64
N GLY A 283 21.59 -1.21 1.93
CA GLY A 283 20.99 -1.14 3.27
C GLY A 283 20.37 0.22 3.62
N ASP A 284 20.52 1.25 2.78
CA ASP A 284 19.82 2.51 3.00
C ASP A 284 18.31 2.33 2.80
N GLU A 285 17.54 3.12 3.54
CA GLU A 285 16.07 3.04 3.53
C GLU A 285 15.45 4.44 3.33
N GLY A 286 14.26 4.48 2.71
CA GLY A 286 13.46 5.69 2.63
C GLY A 286 12.97 6.05 1.24
N VAL A 287 12.31 7.23 1.16
CA VAL A 287 11.68 7.74 -0.07
C VAL A 287 12.66 7.87 -1.22
N THR A 288 13.92 8.27 -0.91
CA THR A 288 14.93 8.44 -1.95
C THR A 288 15.27 7.09 -2.60
N VAL A 289 15.30 6.00 -1.81
CA VAL A 289 15.46 4.64 -2.34
C VAL A 289 14.25 4.25 -3.19
N SER A 290 13.02 4.46 -2.68
CA SER A 290 11.80 4.20 -3.45
C SER A 290 11.78 4.97 -4.77
N THR A 291 12.32 6.19 -4.78
CA THR A 291 12.44 7.01 -6.00
C THR A 291 13.38 6.35 -7.02
N VAL A 292 14.53 5.84 -6.57
CA VAL A 292 15.45 5.11 -7.47
C VAL A 292 14.77 3.86 -8.02
N GLN A 293 14.15 3.07 -7.15
CA GLN A 293 13.43 1.87 -7.52
C GLN A 293 12.33 2.18 -8.56
N TYR A 294 11.58 3.26 -8.36
CA TYR A 294 10.59 3.73 -9.34
C TYR A 294 11.21 3.99 -10.72
N TYR A 295 12.32 4.73 -10.77
CA TYR A 295 12.98 5.00 -12.05
C TYR A 295 13.51 3.73 -12.70
N LEU A 296 14.07 2.81 -11.92
CA LEU A 296 14.56 1.54 -12.42
C LEU A 296 13.41 0.66 -12.95
N ALA A 297 12.29 0.58 -12.23
CA ALA A 297 11.10 -0.13 -12.68
C ALA A 297 10.52 0.50 -13.95
N PHE A 298 10.48 1.84 -14.04
CA PHE A 298 10.05 2.56 -15.25
C PHE A 298 10.95 2.27 -16.43
N LEU A 299 12.27 2.23 -16.22
CA LEU A 299 13.23 1.87 -17.29
C LEU A 299 13.03 0.44 -17.80
N GLY A 300 12.59 -0.47 -16.95
CA GLY A 300 12.28 -1.85 -17.33
C GLY A 300 11.22 -1.98 -18.44
N TYR A 301 10.35 -0.99 -18.63
CA TYR A 301 9.41 -0.97 -19.77
C TYR A 301 10.09 -0.75 -21.12
N PHE A 302 11.26 -0.13 -21.12
CA PHE A 302 11.98 0.26 -22.33
C PHE A 302 13.26 -0.55 -22.57
N LEU A 303 13.79 -1.16 -21.53
CA LEU A 303 15.05 -1.92 -21.53
C LEU A 303 14.77 -3.36 -21.09
N PRO A 304 14.67 -4.32 -22.05
CA PRO A 304 14.31 -5.71 -21.74
C PRO A 304 15.29 -6.43 -20.78
N GLU A 305 16.53 -5.98 -20.72
CA GLU A 305 17.53 -6.55 -19.81
C GLU A 305 17.52 -5.91 -18.42
N GLN A 306 16.74 -4.85 -18.19
CA GLN A 306 16.58 -4.25 -16.88
C GLN A 306 15.79 -5.20 -15.97
N PRO A 307 16.39 -5.72 -14.88
CA PRO A 307 15.67 -6.60 -13.98
C PRO A 307 14.50 -5.86 -13.32
N PRO A 308 13.38 -6.54 -13.06
CA PRO A 308 12.27 -5.95 -12.33
C PRO A 308 12.71 -5.55 -10.93
N VAL A 309 12.28 -4.39 -10.47
CA VAL A 309 12.59 -3.86 -9.14
C VAL A 309 11.31 -3.53 -8.42
N ALA A 310 11.11 -4.16 -7.25
CA ALA A 310 10.02 -3.80 -6.36
C ALA A 310 10.32 -2.47 -5.64
N LEU A 311 9.28 -1.68 -5.39
CA LEU A 311 9.40 -0.41 -4.67
C LEU A 311 9.36 -0.64 -3.15
N THR A 312 10.35 -1.35 -2.62
CA THR A 312 10.43 -1.70 -1.19
C THR A 312 10.84 -0.52 -0.32
N GLY A 313 11.50 0.48 -0.91
CA GLY A 313 12.14 1.57 -0.17
C GLY A 313 13.39 1.14 0.59
N VAL A 314 13.87 -0.09 0.43
CA VAL A 314 15.14 -0.60 0.96
C VAL A 314 16.09 -0.83 -0.20
N PHE A 315 17.32 -0.32 -0.12
CA PHE A 315 18.36 -0.55 -1.12
C PHE A 315 18.97 -1.95 -0.90
N ASP A 316 18.29 -2.94 -1.47
CA ASP A 316 18.57 -4.37 -1.39
C ASP A 316 19.42 -4.86 -2.58
N ASP A 317 19.61 -6.17 -2.66
CA ASP A 317 20.35 -6.81 -3.76
C ASP A 317 19.69 -6.57 -5.12
N ASP A 318 18.35 -6.65 -5.20
CA ASP A 318 17.61 -6.45 -6.44
C ASP A 318 17.75 -4.99 -6.93
N THR A 319 17.66 -4.04 -6.02
CA THR A 319 17.90 -2.61 -6.30
C THR A 319 19.32 -2.38 -6.78
N ARG A 320 20.32 -3.00 -6.12
CA ARG A 320 21.73 -2.90 -6.51
C ARG A 320 21.96 -3.46 -7.93
N ASP A 321 21.45 -4.63 -8.21
CA ASP A 321 21.62 -5.31 -9.48
C ASP A 321 20.96 -4.56 -10.63
N ALA A 322 19.77 -3.98 -10.37
CA ALA A 322 19.10 -3.11 -11.32
C ALA A 322 19.85 -1.79 -11.56
N VAL A 323 20.41 -1.15 -10.54
CA VAL A 323 21.29 0.02 -10.68
C VAL A 323 22.52 -0.35 -11.51
N TYR A 324 23.14 -1.49 -11.25
CA TYR A 324 24.30 -1.95 -12.00
C TYR A 324 23.97 -2.15 -13.49
N THR A 325 22.85 -2.79 -13.79
CA THR A 325 22.37 -2.99 -15.18
C THR A 325 22.11 -1.65 -15.86
N CYS A 326 21.42 -0.72 -15.20
CA CYS A 326 21.17 0.62 -15.71
C CYS A 326 22.49 1.36 -16.03
N LEU A 327 23.47 1.28 -15.16
CA LEU A 327 24.77 1.93 -15.37
C LEU A 327 25.56 1.32 -16.52
N LEU A 328 25.46 0.01 -16.77
CA LEU A 328 26.08 -0.63 -17.94
C LEU A 328 25.52 -0.10 -19.25
N TYR A 329 24.23 0.22 -19.30
CA TYR A 329 23.57 0.80 -20.46
C TYR A 329 23.89 2.28 -20.69
N THR A 330 24.02 3.04 -19.60
CA THR A 330 24.15 4.50 -19.66
C THR A 330 25.59 4.99 -19.62
N SER A 331 26.52 4.16 -19.17
CA SER A 331 27.96 4.49 -19.15
C SER A 331 28.59 4.15 -20.49
N PRO A 332 29.21 5.09 -21.21
CA PRO A 332 29.96 4.76 -22.40
C PRO A 332 31.08 3.76 -22.00
N SER A 333 31.13 2.65 -22.72
CA SER A 333 32.20 1.66 -22.57
C SER A 333 33.56 2.37 -22.70
N PRO A 334 34.54 2.11 -21.84
CA PRO A 334 35.87 2.68 -21.94
C PRO A 334 36.58 2.27 -23.21
#